data_f4109054bcfda2b1b288ba7c2d70fd14
#
_entry.id   f4109054bcfda2b1b288ba7c2d70fd14
#
_cell.length_a   1.000
_cell.length_b   1.000
_cell.length_c   1.000
_cell.angle_alpha   90.00
_cell.angle_beta   90.00
_cell.angle_gamma   90.00
#
_symmetry.space_group_name_H-M   'P 1'
#
loop_
_entity.id
_entity.type
_entity.pdbx_description
1 polymer ?
#
loop_
_entity_poly.entity_id
_entity_poly.type
_entity_poly.pdbx_seq_one_letter_code
_entity_poly.pdbx_strand_id
1 'polypeptide(L)'
;RSIRQAMISRLYDPADGGFFDGCGKDTHSVHKSQHATAFCLSCGIYGSASMADRMASFLAAQGEIRMSVYGAYFLLDGLYKSGHGKIANRMMLSEDASEGARTWAYMLDTLGATVTTEAWNRTNKPNMTYSHPWGAAPAHMIATGIFGITPTSPGFATFDIRPSLPEGLTQATYTLPTVRGKITVGFDAEASAYHITVPFNTTATLHLPDGNGTRKILLSSGEHTVTIS
;
A
#
# COMPACT_ATOMS: atom_id res chain seq x y z
N ARG A 1 -13.86 -18.06 7.92
CA ARG A 1 -13.45 -17.91 9.35
C ARG A 1 -12.48 -19.02 9.77
N SER A 2 -12.73 -20.26 9.36
CA SER A 2 -11.88 -21.42 9.70
C SER A 2 -10.47 -21.35 9.09
N ILE A 3 -10.34 -20.98 7.80
CA ILE A 3 -9.03 -20.85 7.11
C ILE A 3 -8.18 -19.79 7.79
N ARG A 4 -8.70 -18.58 7.99
CA ARG A 4 -7.99 -17.49 8.68
C ARG A 4 -7.47 -17.94 10.04
N GLN A 5 -8.33 -18.57 10.86
CA GLN A 5 -7.94 -19.03 12.20
C GLN A 5 -6.86 -20.12 12.13
N ALA A 6 -7.00 -21.06 11.18
CA ALA A 6 -6.01 -22.12 10.99
C ALA A 6 -4.64 -21.55 10.56
N MET A 7 -4.62 -20.55 9.66
CA MET A 7 -3.37 -19.91 9.24
C MET A 7 -2.70 -19.20 10.42
N ILE A 8 -3.45 -18.42 11.19
CA ILE A 8 -2.91 -17.71 12.37
C ILE A 8 -2.36 -18.73 13.38
N SER A 9 -3.13 -19.77 13.72
CA SER A 9 -2.72 -20.72 14.78
C SER A 9 -1.56 -21.63 14.37
N ARG A 10 -1.34 -21.87 13.08
CA ARG A 10 -0.34 -22.82 12.59
C ARG A 10 0.89 -22.19 11.95
N LEU A 11 0.77 -20.98 11.45
CA LEU A 11 1.83 -20.37 10.63
C LEU A 11 2.36 -19.05 11.21
N TYR A 12 1.62 -18.34 12.06
CA TYR A 12 2.09 -17.10 12.66
C TYR A 12 3.11 -17.37 13.76
N ASP A 13 4.24 -16.67 13.68
CA ASP A 13 5.25 -16.67 14.74
C ASP A 13 5.14 -15.39 15.58
N PRO A 14 4.70 -15.47 16.83
CA PRO A 14 4.62 -14.32 17.71
C PRO A 14 5.99 -13.78 18.13
N ALA A 15 7.08 -14.49 17.90
CA ALA A 15 8.42 -14.05 18.30
C ALA A 15 8.88 -12.83 17.47
N ASP A 16 8.62 -12.83 16.15
CA ASP A 16 9.04 -11.75 15.25
C ASP A 16 7.89 -11.15 14.40
N GLY A 17 6.70 -11.76 14.42
CA GLY A 17 5.54 -11.28 13.67
C GLY A 17 5.44 -11.80 12.25
N GLY A 18 6.34 -12.69 11.81
CA GLY A 18 6.31 -13.31 10.49
C GLY A 18 5.41 -14.52 10.40
N PHE A 19 5.06 -14.92 9.17
CA PHE A 19 4.41 -16.17 8.88
C PHE A 19 5.40 -17.18 8.28
N PHE A 20 5.38 -18.42 8.78
CA PHE A 20 6.09 -19.51 8.14
C PHE A 20 5.49 -19.81 6.76
N ASP A 21 6.32 -20.22 5.81
CA ASP A 21 5.91 -20.42 4.41
C ASP A 21 4.93 -21.57 4.23
N GLY A 22 4.90 -22.52 5.15
CA GLY A 22 3.98 -23.64 5.09
C GLY A 22 4.05 -24.54 6.30
N CYS A 23 3.09 -25.43 6.42
CA CYS A 23 3.06 -26.46 7.45
C CYS A 23 2.56 -27.81 6.90
N GLY A 24 3.16 -28.91 7.38
CA GLY A 24 2.64 -30.26 7.25
C GLY A 24 1.68 -30.61 8.38
N LYS A 25 1.41 -31.92 8.55
CA LYS A 25 0.54 -32.41 9.62
C LYS A 25 1.12 -32.11 11.00
N ASP A 26 2.40 -32.40 11.19
CA ASP A 26 3.09 -32.31 12.49
C ASP A 26 4.36 -31.44 12.44
N THR A 27 4.59 -30.72 11.33
CA THR A 27 5.77 -29.88 11.10
C THR A 27 5.38 -28.59 10.39
N HIS A 28 6.23 -27.58 10.49
CA HIS A 28 6.14 -26.39 9.65
C HIS A 28 7.52 -26.02 9.11
N SER A 29 7.55 -25.19 8.06
CA SER A 29 8.78 -24.60 7.54
C SER A 29 9.48 -23.83 8.64
N VAL A 30 10.80 -23.82 8.63
CA VAL A 30 11.61 -22.93 9.47
C VAL A 30 11.83 -21.57 8.79
N HIS A 31 11.52 -21.48 7.49
CA HIS A 31 11.67 -20.26 6.69
C HIS A 31 10.39 -19.43 6.72
N LYS A 32 10.57 -18.13 6.81
CA LYS A 32 9.52 -17.09 6.77
C LYS A 32 9.86 -16.10 5.66
N SER A 33 9.24 -16.27 4.50
CA SER A 33 9.42 -15.35 3.39
C SER A 33 8.65 -14.04 3.61
N GLN A 34 9.12 -12.98 2.96
CA GLN A 34 8.35 -11.74 2.86
C GLN A 34 6.97 -11.99 2.23
N HIS A 35 6.88 -12.93 1.27
CA HIS A 35 5.64 -13.32 0.59
C HIS A 35 4.57 -13.80 1.55
N ALA A 36 4.89 -14.77 2.42
CA ALA A 36 3.90 -15.36 3.35
C ALA A 36 3.27 -14.28 4.24
N THR A 37 4.10 -13.42 4.83
CA THR A 37 3.61 -12.35 5.71
C THR A 37 2.88 -11.25 4.93
N ALA A 38 3.38 -10.83 3.76
CA ALA A 38 2.76 -9.81 2.93
C ALA A 38 1.38 -10.23 2.42
N PHE A 39 1.23 -11.46 1.91
CA PHE A 39 -0.07 -11.99 1.50
C PHE A 39 -1.05 -12.09 2.66
N CYS A 40 -0.59 -12.56 3.83
CA CYS A 40 -1.44 -12.60 5.02
C CYS A 40 -1.92 -11.20 5.42
N LEU A 41 -1.03 -10.21 5.39
CA LEU A 41 -1.37 -8.82 5.74
C LEU A 41 -2.37 -8.21 4.74
N SER A 42 -2.13 -8.36 3.43
CA SER A 42 -3.02 -7.87 2.36
C SER A 42 -4.41 -8.53 2.41
N CYS A 43 -4.48 -9.82 2.75
CA CYS A 43 -5.74 -10.55 2.91
C CYS A 43 -6.42 -10.35 4.27
N GLY A 44 -5.87 -9.52 5.15
CA GLY A 44 -6.42 -9.27 6.48
C GLY A 44 -6.35 -10.49 7.41
N ILE A 45 -5.36 -11.37 7.23
CA ILE A 45 -5.15 -12.56 8.07
C ILE A 45 -4.35 -12.18 9.31
N TYR A 46 -4.99 -11.47 10.21
CA TYR A 46 -4.49 -11.11 11.53
C TYR A 46 -5.67 -11.01 12.52
N GLY A 47 -5.39 -11.22 13.81
CA GLY A 47 -6.42 -11.27 14.85
C GLY A 47 -6.66 -9.93 15.55
N SER A 48 -5.69 -9.00 15.48
CA SER A 48 -5.73 -7.70 16.16
C SER A 48 -4.86 -6.68 15.43
N ALA A 49 -5.03 -5.40 15.73
CA ALA A 49 -4.16 -4.33 15.25
C ALA A 49 -2.70 -4.58 15.67
N SER A 50 -2.46 -4.94 16.92
CA SER A 50 -1.11 -5.26 17.41
C SER A 50 -0.44 -6.40 16.65
N MET A 51 -1.20 -7.40 16.18
CA MET A 51 -0.65 -8.45 15.30
C MET A 51 -0.27 -7.87 13.94
N ALA A 52 -1.09 -6.99 13.35
CA ALA A 52 -0.77 -6.32 12.10
C ALA A 52 0.47 -5.42 12.24
N ASP A 53 0.63 -4.72 13.36
CA ASP A 53 1.81 -3.90 13.67
C ASP A 53 3.08 -4.74 13.69
N ARG A 54 3.04 -5.94 14.28
CA ARG A 54 4.18 -6.87 14.33
C ARG A 54 4.51 -7.42 12.95
N MET A 55 3.49 -7.77 12.15
CA MET A 55 3.67 -8.19 10.76
C MET A 55 4.32 -7.10 9.91
N ALA A 56 3.86 -5.86 10.05
CA ALA A 56 4.44 -4.72 9.35
C ALA A 56 5.89 -4.47 9.80
N SER A 57 6.20 -4.63 11.09
CA SER A 57 7.56 -4.54 11.63
C SER A 57 8.47 -5.63 11.07
N PHE A 58 7.97 -6.87 10.97
CA PHE A 58 8.68 -7.98 10.33
C PHE A 58 9.01 -7.66 8.86
N LEU A 59 8.04 -7.12 8.11
CA LEU A 59 8.24 -6.72 6.72
C LEU A 59 9.25 -5.56 6.60
N ALA A 60 9.16 -4.58 7.48
CA ALA A 60 10.07 -3.43 7.51
C ALA A 60 11.52 -3.83 7.84
N ALA A 61 11.71 -4.81 8.73
CA ALA A 61 13.03 -5.31 9.10
C ALA A 61 13.76 -6.03 7.95
N GLN A 62 13.04 -6.43 6.90
CA GLN A 62 13.63 -6.98 5.68
C GLN A 62 14.39 -5.93 4.86
N GLY A 63 14.12 -4.64 5.08
CA GLY A 63 14.79 -3.49 4.48
C GLY A 63 14.34 -3.18 3.05
N GLU A 64 14.40 -4.15 2.16
CA GLU A 64 14.10 -4.05 0.73
C GLU A 64 12.90 -4.91 0.31
N ILE A 65 12.40 -4.70 -0.91
CA ILE A 65 11.41 -5.59 -1.53
C ILE A 65 12.12 -6.87 -1.98
N ARG A 66 11.79 -8.00 -1.33
CA ARG A 66 12.35 -9.32 -1.66
C ARG A 66 11.43 -10.16 -2.53
N MET A 67 10.27 -9.60 -2.87
CA MET A 67 9.28 -10.21 -3.76
C MET A 67 9.56 -9.84 -5.21
N SER A 68 8.94 -10.56 -6.16
CA SER A 68 8.91 -10.12 -7.55
C SER A 68 8.15 -8.80 -7.69
N VAL A 69 8.25 -8.15 -8.86
CA VAL A 69 7.46 -6.94 -9.17
C VAL A 69 5.95 -7.18 -9.00
N TYR A 70 5.48 -8.40 -9.23
CA TYR A 70 4.08 -8.81 -9.04
C TYR A 70 3.72 -8.93 -7.55
N GLY A 71 4.61 -9.54 -6.78
CA GLY A 71 4.45 -9.71 -5.34
C GLY A 71 4.47 -8.39 -4.59
N ALA A 72 5.22 -7.41 -5.08
CA ALA A 72 5.33 -6.07 -4.49
C ALA A 72 3.97 -5.39 -4.32
N TYR A 73 3.00 -5.66 -5.21
CA TYR A 73 1.62 -5.19 -5.06
C TYR A 73 1.03 -5.60 -3.70
N PHE A 74 1.11 -6.87 -3.34
CA PHE A 74 0.52 -7.39 -2.09
C PHE A 74 1.23 -6.88 -0.85
N LEU A 75 2.54 -6.67 -0.94
CA LEU A 75 3.33 -6.06 0.13
C LEU A 75 2.84 -4.64 0.41
N LEU A 76 2.76 -3.81 -0.61
CA LEU A 76 2.33 -2.42 -0.49
C LEU A 76 0.85 -2.33 -0.07
N ASP A 77 -0.03 -3.10 -0.72
CA ASP A 77 -1.47 -3.17 -0.40
C ASP A 77 -1.71 -3.55 1.06
N GLY A 78 -1.01 -4.58 1.55
CA GLY A 78 -1.10 -5.02 2.94
C GLY A 78 -0.66 -3.95 3.93
N LEU A 79 0.44 -3.28 3.65
CA LEU A 79 0.96 -2.19 4.49
C LEU A 79 0.01 -0.99 4.52
N TYR A 80 -0.51 -0.55 3.39
CA TYR A 80 -1.47 0.57 3.36
C TYR A 80 -2.79 0.21 4.06
N LYS A 81 -3.38 -0.94 3.76
CA LYS A 81 -4.63 -1.41 4.37
C LYS A 81 -4.55 -1.58 5.89
N SER A 82 -3.39 -1.94 6.39
CA SER A 82 -3.16 -2.12 7.83
C SER A 82 -2.72 -0.84 8.56
N GLY A 83 -2.66 0.30 7.87
CA GLY A 83 -2.29 1.60 8.47
C GLY A 83 -0.79 1.88 8.51
N HIS A 84 0.03 1.07 7.85
CA HIS A 84 1.49 1.21 7.83
C HIS A 84 2.02 1.87 6.55
N GLY A 85 1.30 2.87 6.06
CA GLY A 85 1.61 3.56 4.81
C GLY A 85 2.98 4.24 4.78
N LYS A 86 3.52 4.68 5.93
CA LYS A 86 4.91 5.20 6.01
C LYS A 86 5.94 4.15 5.59
N ILE A 87 5.74 2.88 5.97
CA ILE A 87 6.61 1.76 5.56
C ILE A 87 6.44 1.51 4.07
N ALA A 88 5.19 1.48 3.58
CA ALA A 88 4.89 1.30 2.16
C ALA A 88 5.53 2.40 1.30
N ASN A 89 5.37 3.67 1.70
CA ASN A 89 5.98 4.82 1.01
C ASN A 89 7.49 4.68 0.92
N ARG A 90 8.17 4.37 2.03
CA ARG A 90 9.63 4.21 2.05
C ARG A 90 10.10 3.11 1.09
N MET A 91 9.37 1.98 1.01
CA MET A 91 9.73 0.89 0.10
C MET A 91 9.41 1.23 -1.37
N MET A 92 8.24 1.83 -1.63
CA MET A 92 7.79 2.15 -2.97
C MET A 92 8.59 3.29 -3.60
N LEU A 93 8.94 4.29 -2.82
CA LEU A 93 9.63 5.51 -3.25
C LEU A 93 11.15 5.46 -3.00
N SER A 94 11.71 4.27 -2.76
CA SER A 94 13.16 4.11 -2.62
C SER A 94 13.87 4.60 -3.87
N GLU A 95 14.84 5.50 -3.69
CA GLU A 95 15.68 6.08 -4.74
C GLU A 95 16.94 5.25 -5.02
N ASP A 96 17.06 4.05 -4.41
CA ASP A 96 18.18 3.15 -4.68
C ASP A 96 18.14 2.66 -6.12
N ALA A 97 19.04 3.19 -6.95
CA ALA A 97 19.22 2.81 -8.34
C ALA A 97 20.54 2.02 -8.54
N SER A 98 21.13 1.50 -7.48
CA SER A 98 22.35 0.69 -7.53
C SER A 98 22.13 -0.63 -8.29
N GLU A 99 23.23 -1.22 -8.81
CA GLU A 99 23.14 -2.46 -9.59
C GLU A 99 22.51 -3.59 -8.78
N GLY A 100 21.44 -4.14 -9.33
CA GLY A 100 20.67 -5.23 -8.72
C GLY A 100 19.59 -4.80 -7.72
N ALA A 101 19.42 -3.50 -7.47
CA ALA A 101 18.36 -2.99 -6.61
C ALA A 101 16.98 -3.45 -7.07
N ARG A 102 16.08 -3.67 -6.10
CA ARG A 102 14.68 -4.07 -6.34
C ARG A 102 13.74 -2.90 -6.10
N THR A 103 13.93 -1.85 -6.90
CA THR A 103 13.22 -0.58 -6.79
C THR A 103 12.70 -0.12 -8.13
N TRP A 104 11.71 0.73 -8.14
CA TRP A 104 11.25 1.40 -9.36
C TRP A 104 12.26 2.45 -9.85
N ALA A 105 13.04 3.05 -8.94
CA ALA A 105 14.16 3.93 -9.31
C ALA A 105 15.18 3.20 -10.20
N TYR A 106 15.56 1.97 -9.84
CA TYR A 106 16.45 1.15 -10.68
C TYR A 106 15.89 0.92 -12.10
N MET A 107 14.58 0.68 -12.23
CA MET A 107 13.95 0.54 -13.54
C MET A 107 14.07 1.81 -14.38
N LEU A 108 13.88 2.97 -13.76
CA LEU A 108 13.90 4.27 -14.45
C LEU A 108 15.33 4.71 -14.74
N ASP A 109 16.17 4.77 -13.72
CA ASP A 109 17.45 5.46 -13.77
C ASP A 109 18.58 4.57 -14.31
N THR A 110 18.58 3.28 -13.96
CA THR A 110 19.64 2.34 -14.38
C THR A 110 19.28 1.55 -15.62
N LEU A 111 18.05 1.01 -15.70
CA LEU A 111 17.60 0.28 -16.90
C LEU A 111 17.11 1.21 -18.03
N GLY A 112 16.83 2.50 -17.73
CA GLY A 112 16.27 3.43 -18.69
C GLY A 112 14.88 3.04 -19.19
N ALA A 113 14.11 2.32 -18.37
CA ALA A 113 12.81 1.82 -18.76
C ALA A 113 11.77 2.95 -18.80
N THR A 114 11.01 3.03 -19.89
CA THR A 114 9.91 4.01 -20.04
C THR A 114 8.55 3.45 -19.60
N VAL A 115 8.48 2.14 -19.39
CA VAL A 115 7.33 1.40 -18.86
C VAL A 115 7.86 0.37 -17.87
N THR A 116 7.06 -0.03 -16.89
CA THR A 116 7.49 -1.01 -15.89
C THR A 116 7.94 -2.32 -16.49
N THR A 117 8.99 -2.89 -15.92
CA THR A 117 9.63 -4.12 -16.40
C THR A 117 9.01 -5.37 -15.75
N GLU A 118 9.21 -6.53 -16.38
CA GLU A 118 8.68 -7.82 -15.90
C GLU A 118 9.38 -8.33 -14.64
N ALA A 119 10.63 -7.92 -14.41
CA ALA A 119 11.42 -8.24 -13.22
C ALA A 119 12.19 -7.00 -12.78
N TRP A 120 12.71 -6.99 -11.58
CA TRP A 120 13.48 -5.86 -11.05
C TRP A 120 14.73 -5.59 -11.89
N ASN A 121 15.43 -6.64 -12.28
CA ASN A 121 16.67 -6.54 -13.04
C ASN A 121 16.91 -7.82 -13.87
N ARG A 122 17.91 -7.78 -14.75
CA ARG A 122 18.27 -8.91 -15.64
C ARG A 122 18.88 -10.09 -14.89
N THR A 123 19.43 -9.89 -13.70
CA THR A 123 19.92 -10.98 -12.86
C THR A 123 18.75 -11.82 -12.35
N ASN A 124 17.63 -11.18 -12.00
CA ASN A 124 16.40 -11.88 -11.61
C ASN A 124 15.74 -12.61 -12.77
N LYS A 125 15.77 -12.02 -13.98
CA LYS A 125 15.19 -12.61 -15.20
C LYS A 125 15.95 -12.11 -16.44
N PRO A 126 16.92 -12.87 -16.98
CA PRO A 126 17.75 -12.43 -18.10
C PRO A 126 16.97 -12.04 -19.36
N ASN A 127 15.86 -12.70 -19.63
CA ASN A 127 14.98 -12.46 -20.79
C ASN A 127 13.71 -11.65 -20.44
N MET A 128 13.78 -10.79 -19.42
CA MET A 128 12.64 -9.97 -19.02
C MET A 128 12.20 -9.02 -20.13
N THR A 129 10.90 -8.74 -20.19
CA THR A 129 10.33 -7.71 -21.06
C THR A 129 10.36 -6.34 -20.39
N TYR A 130 10.48 -5.28 -21.20
CA TYR A 130 10.49 -3.88 -20.75
C TYR A 130 9.12 -3.20 -20.90
N SER A 131 8.05 -3.97 -21.04
CA SER A 131 6.67 -3.50 -21.10
C SER A 131 5.79 -4.51 -20.40
N HIS A 132 5.65 -4.36 -19.07
CA HIS A 132 4.94 -5.35 -18.27
C HIS A 132 4.08 -4.68 -17.18
N PRO A 133 2.75 -4.59 -17.38
CA PRO A 133 1.86 -3.82 -16.50
C PRO A 133 1.80 -4.35 -15.06
N TRP A 134 2.14 -5.63 -14.83
CA TRP A 134 2.15 -6.19 -13.48
C TRP A 134 3.24 -5.61 -12.56
N GLY A 135 4.23 -4.93 -13.14
CA GLY A 135 5.20 -4.14 -12.39
C GLY A 135 4.69 -2.77 -11.94
N ALA A 136 3.48 -2.36 -12.38
CA ALA A 136 2.93 -1.03 -12.16
C ALA A 136 2.14 -0.88 -10.84
N ALA A 137 2.50 -1.61 -9.78
CA ALA A 137 1.88 -1.45 -8.47
C ALA A 137 1.81 0.01 -7.99
N PRO A 138 2.82 0.88 -8.19
CA PRO A 138 2.75 2.28 -7.80
C PRO A 138 1.56 3.04 -8.38
N ALA A 139 1.16 2.77 -9.63
CA ALA A 139 0.03 3.45 -10.26
C ALA A 139 -1.29 3.24 -9.48
N HIS A 140 -1.49 2.03 -8.93
CA HIS A 140 -2.62 1.73 -8.06
C HIS A 140 -2.42 2.34 -6.67
N MET A 141 -1.22 2.21 -6.11
CA MET A 141 -0.91 2.65 -4.74
C MET A 141 -0.93 4.16 -4.57
N ILE A 142 -0.68 4.93 -5.63
CA ILE A 142 -0.87 6.39 -5.59
C ILE A 142 -2.33 6.70 -5.25
N ALA A 143 -3.28 6.11 -5.95
CA ALA A 143 -4.71 6.34 -5.70
C ALA A 143 -5.17 5.80 -4.34
N THR A 144 -4.91 4.51 -4.07
CA THR A 144 -5.51 3.78 -2.94
C THR A 144 -4.67 3.82 -1.67
N GLY A 145 -3.38 4.07 -1.78
CA GLY A 145 -2.43 4.14 -0.67
C GLY A 145 -2.07 5.57 -0.29
N ILE A 146 -1.38 6.30 -1.19
CA ILE A 146 -0.91 7.68 -0.88
C ILE A 146 -2.10 8.61 -0.66
N PHE A 147 -3.05 8.69 -1.60
CA PHE A 147 -4.26 9.51 -1.47
C PHE A 147 -5.40 8.79 -0.76
N GLY A 148 -5.33 7.46 -0.63
CA GLY A 148 -6.25 6.65 0.16
C GLY A 148 -7.68 6.59 -0.37
N ILE A 149 -7.90 6.82 -1.67
CA ILE A 149 -9.24 6.85 -2.29
C ILE A 149 -9.70 5.43 -2.55
N THR A 150 -10.67 4.94 -1.77
CA THR A 150 -11.19 3.56 -1.87
C THR A 150 -12.71 3.52 -1.87
N PRO A 151 -13.36 2.79 -2.81
CA PRO A 151 -14.81 2.67 -2.82
C PRO A 151 -15.31 1.87 -1.61
N THR A 152 -16.36 2.35 -0.97
CA THR A 152 -17.09 1.64 0.09
C THR A 152 -18.43 1.11 -0.40
N SER A 153 -18.84 1.50 -1.62
CA SER A 153 -20.00 0.96 -2.32
C SER A 153 -19.79 0.91 -3.84
N PRO A 154 -20.57 0.11 -4.59
CA PRO A 154 -20.41 -0.03 -6.03
C PRO A 154 -20.40 1.32 -6.77
N GLY A 155 -19.48 1.46 -7.72
CA GLY A 155 -19.37 2.62 -8.59
C GLY A 155 -19.02 3.92 -7.86
N PHE A 156 -18.36 3.87 -6.69
CA PHE A 156 -18.02 5.03 -5.89
C PHE A 156 -19.25 5.86 -5.46
N ALA A 157 -20.42 5.24 -5.22
CA ALA A 157 -21.55 5.97 -4.64
C ALA A 157 -21.18 6.48 -3.24
N THR A 158 -20.45 5.69 -2.49
CA THR A 158 -19.73 6.13 -1.28
C THR A 158 -18.28 5.66 -1.34
N PHE A 159 -17.36 6.45 -0.75
CA PHE A 159 -15.94 6.12 -0.72
C PHE A 159 -15.23 6.72 0.49
N ASP A 160 -14.15 6.10 0.88
CA ASP A 160 -13.25 6.62 1.91
C ASP A 160 -12.07 7.37 1.25
N ILE A 161 -11.55 8.35 1.97
CA ILE A 161 -10.29 9.04 1.70
C ILE A 161 -9.44 8.89 2.95
N ARG A 162 -8.34 8.11 2.88
CA ARG A 162 -7.41 7.82 3.98
C ARG A 162 -5.98 8.12 3.56
N PRO A 163 -5.59 9.40 3.48
CA PRO A 163 -4.28 9.76 2.96
C PRO A 163 -3.15 9.21 3.83
N SER A 164 -2.11 8.71 3.17
CA SER A 164 -0.84 8.34 3.79
C SER A 164 0.30 8.95 2.97
N LEU A 165 0.45 10.26 3.11
CA LEU A 165 1.38 11.03 2.30
C LEU A 165 2.83 10.71 2.65
N PRO A 166 3.74 10.69 1.65
CA PRO A 166 5.19 10.58 1.87
C PRO A 166 5.72 11.73 2.74
N GLU A 167 6.73 11.45 3.54
CA GLU A 167 7.42 12.48 4.32
C GLU A 167 8.11 13.49 3.38
N GLY A 168 8.07 14.76 3.74
CA GLY A 168 8.65 15.84 2.95
C GLY A 168 7.79 16.33 1.76
N LEU A 169 6.65 15.70 1.50
CA LEU A 169 5.73 16.17 0.45
C LEU A 169 5.07 17.48 0.90
N THR A 170 5.30 18.55 0.15
CA THR A 170 4.77 19.88 0.47
C THR A 170 3.45 20.16 -0.24
N GLN A 171 3.29 19.65 -1.46
CA GLN A 171 2.08 19.83 -2.24
C GLN A 171 1.86 18.66 -3.19
N ALA A 172 0.63 18.20 -3.31
CA ALA A 172 0.26 17.18 -4.30
C ALA A 172 -1.24 17.24 -4.60
N THR A 173 -1.60 16.85 -5.81
CA THR A 173 -3.00 16.71 -6.21
C THR A 173 -3.15 15.45 -7.06
N TYR A 174 -4.16 14.66 -6.74
CA TYR A 174 -4.53 13.47 -7.50
C TYR A 174 -5.99 13.53 -7.92
N THR A 175 -6.26 13.22 -9.18
CA THR A 175 -7.62 13.15 -9.72
C THR A 175 -7.91 11.76 -10.23
N LEU A 176 -8.89 11.09 -9.61
CA LEU A 176 -9.39 9.77 -9.99
C LEU A 176 -10.67 9.91 -10.81
N PRO A 177 -10.67 9.52 -12.09
CA PRO A 177 -11.88 9.45 -12.88
C PRO A 177 -12.74 8.26 -12.42
N THR A 178 -14.02 8.49 -12.18
CA THR A 178 -14.99 7.44 -11.83
C THR A 178 -16.21 7.53 -12.73
N VAL A 179 -17.07 6.50 -12.70
CA VAL A 179 -18.33 6.50 -13.43
C VAL A 179 -19.32 7.58 -12.95
N ARG A 180 -19.06 8.20 -11.79
CA ARG A 180 -19.88 9.28 -11.21
C ARG A 180 -19.25 10.67 -11.35
N GLY A 181 -18.09 10.76 -11.96
CA GLY A 181 -17.33 12.00 -12.09
C GLY A 181 -15.93 11.88 -11.50
N LYS A 182 -15.21 12.99 -11.49
CA LYS A 182 -13.84 13.07 -11.00
C LYS A 182 -13.83 13.28 -9.49
N ILE A 183 -13.11 12.42 -8.77
CA ILE A 183 -12.72 12.64 -7.36
C ILE A 183 -11.36 13.32 -7.40
N THR A 184 -11.23 14.47 -6.77
CA THR A 184 -9.94 15.15 -6.64
C THR A 184 -9.56 15.27 -5.18
N VAL A 185 -8.32 14.93 -4.84
CA VAL A 185 -7.75 15.13 -3.51
C VAL A 185 -6.44 15.86 -3.65
N GLY A 186 -6.40 17.10 -3.17
CA GLY A 186 -5.22 17.94 -3.06
C GLY A 186 -4.73 18.02 -1.62
N PHE A 187 -3.44 18.11 -1.43
CA PHE A 187 -2.78 18.39 -0.16
C PHE A 187 -1.86 19.60 -0.32
N ASP A 188 -1.91 20.51 0.64
CA ASP A 188 -1.06 21.68 0.77
C ASP A 188 -0.53 21.74 2.20
N ALA A 189 0.79 21.59 2.35
CA ALA A 189 1.44 21.61 3.66
C ALA A 189 1.52 23.04 4.23
N GLU A 190 1.67 24.07 3.40
CA GLU A 190 1.74 25.47 3.84
C GLU A 190 0.39 25.92 4.41
N ALA A 191 -0.70 25.56 3.72
CA ALA A 191 -2.06 25.80 4.21
C ALA A 191 -2.48 24.82 5.30
N SER A 192 -1.70 23.76 5.56
CA SER A 192 -2.08 22.64 6.42
C SER A 192 -3.50 22.14 6.09
N ALA A 193 -3.78 21.87 4.81
CA ALA A 193 -5.13 21.59 4.35
C ALA A 193 -5.18 20.52 3.26
N TYR A 194 -6.34 19.85 3.21
CA TYR A 194 -6.78 19.08 2.06
C TYR A 194 -7.84 19.83 1.28
N HIS A 195 -7.72 19.82 -0.04
CA HIS A 195 -8.72 20.32 -0.99
C HIS A 195 -9.34 19.13 -1.70
N ILE A 196 -10.63 18.92 -1.51
CA ILE A 196 -11.30 17.68 -1.96
C ILE A 196 -12.52 18.05 -2.81
N THR A 197 -12.60 17.46 -4.01
CA THR A 197 -13.80 17.51 -4.85
C THR A 197 -14.50 16.16 -4.82
N VAL A 198 -15.76 16.17 -4.36
CA VAL A 198 -16.64 15.02 -4.27
C VAL A 198 -17.67 15.10 -5.39
N PRO A 199 -17.78 14.12 -6.32
CA PRO A 199 -18.71 14.15 -7.45
C PRO A 199 -20.17 14.21 -7.00
N PHE A 200 -21.07 14.68 -7.88
CA PHE A 200 -22.50 14.70 -7.62
C PHE A 200 -23.06 13.30 -7.34
N ASN A 201 -24.04 13.23 -6.45
CA ASN A 201 -24.68 11.98 -6.01
C ASN A 201 -23.68 10.97 -5.41
N THR A 202 -22.63 11.46 -4.78
CA THR A 202 -21.68 10.65 -4.01
C THR A 202 -21.42 11.26 -2.63
N THR A 203 -20.87 10.46 -1.74
CA THR A 203 -20.47 10.89 -0.40
C THR A 203 -19.10 10.29 -0.07
N ALA A 204 -18.21 11.11 0.47
CA ALA A 204 -16.90 10.67 0.94
C ALA A 204 -16.81 10.70 2.47
N THR A 205 -16.00 9.83 3.04
CA THR A 205 -15.55 9.96 4.43
C THR A 205 -14.05 10.18 4.44
N LEU A 206 -13.63 11.38 4.86
CA LEU A 206 -12.22 11.68 5.07
C LEU A 206 -11.79 11.21 6.47
N HIS A 207 -10.71 10.45 6.51
CA HIS A 207 -10.12 9.93 7.75
C HIS A 207 -8.76 10.60 7.96
N LEU A 208 -8.64 11.37 9.02
CA LEU A 208 -7.39 12.04 9.41
C LEU A 208 -6.89 11.50 10.75
N PRO A 209 -5.58 11.40 10.95
CA PRO A 209 -5.03 11.12 12.28
C PRO A 209 -5.50 12.16 13.32
N ASP A 210 -5.84 11.71 14.53
CA ASP A 210 -6.25 12.55 15.63
C ASP A 210 -5.69 11.96 16.94
N GLY A 211 -4.53 12.44 17.36
CA GLY A 211 -3.80 11.84 18.47
C GLY A 211 -3.54 10.35 18.23
N ASN A 212 -4.04 9.48 19.12
CA ASN A 212 -3.97 8.02 18.98
C ASN A 212 -5.16 7.43 18.21
N GLY A 213 -6.04 8.28 17.64
CA GLY A 213 -7.27 7.87 16.97
C GLY A 213 -7.35 8.36 15.52
N THR A 214 -8.58 8.37 15.01
CA THR A 214 -8.90 8.83 13.66
C THR A 214 -10.15 9.71 13.71
N ARG A 215 -10.01 10.96 13.30
CA ARG A 215 -11.12 11.88 13.05
C ARG A 215 -11.76 11.53 11.70
N LYS A 216 -13.07 11.32 11.70
CA LYS A 216 -13.86 11.06 10.49
C LYS A 216 -14.69 12.27 10.15
N ILE A 217 -14.59 12.73 8.91
CA ILE A 217 -15.33 13.88 8.39
C ILE A 217 -16.15 13.41 7.18
N LEU A 218 -17.47 13.54 7.28
CA LEU A 218 -18.37 13.22 6.18
C LEU A 218 -18.43 14.41 5.22
N LEU A 219 -18.18 14.14 3.94
CA LEU A 219 -18.17 15.14 2.86
C LEU A 219 -19.29 14.81 1.87
N SER A 220 -20.22 15.74 1.69
CA SER A 220 -21.23 15.67 0.63
C SER A 220 -20.63 16.02 -0.74
N SER A 221 -21.43 15.92 -1.80
CA SER A 221 -21.03 16.41 -3.13
C SER A 221 -20.61 17.89 -3.09
N GLY A 222 -19.56 18.25 -3.83
CA GLY A 222 -19.04 19.62 -3.92
C GLY A 222 -17.55 19.70 -3.63
N GLU A 223 -17.08 20.93 -3.44
CA GLU A 223 -15.69 21.25 -3.09
C GLU A 223 -15.57 21.51 -1.59
N HIS A 224 -14.52 20.98 -1.00
CA HIS A 224 -14.24 21.07 0.43
C HIS A 224 -12.79 21.44 0.67
N THR A 225 -12.58 22.32 1.65
CA THR A 225 -11.25 22.59 2.24
C THR A 225 -11.28 22.13 3.69
N VAL A 226 -10.41 21.19 4.04
CA VAL A 226 -10.34 20.61 5.39
C VAL A 226 -8.97 20.85 5.98
N THR A 227 -8.89 21.67 7.01
CA THR A 227 -7.64 21.93 7.74
C THR A 227 -7.23 20.76 8.61
N ILE A 228 -5.93 20.53 8.67
CA ILE A 228 -5.27 19.55 9.53
C ILE A 228 -4.87 20.33 10.79
N SER A 229 -5.65 20.14 11.84
CA SER A 229 -5.34 20.71 13.17
C SER A 229 -4.62 19.68 14.03
#